data_6e9066b79aee7da174cdad49c7b84ba3
#
_entry.id   6e9066b79aee7da174cdad49c7b84ba3
#
_cell.length_a   1.000
_cell.length_b   1.000
_cell.length_c   1.000
_cell.angle_alpha   90.00
_cell.angle_beta   90.00
_cell.angle_gamma   90.00
#
_symmetry.space_group_name_H-M   'P 1'
#
loop_
_entity.id
_entity.type
_entity.pdbx_description
1 polymer ?
#
loop_
_entity_poly.entity_id
_entity_poly.type
_entity_poly.pdbx_seq_one_letter_code
_entity_poly.pdbx_strand_id
1 'polypeptide(L)'
;MGLSAVPDNHPKFLGMKGMHGHYASSMSENEADLIIAAGVRFSDRATGNKEKFAKNAKIIHIDIDKAELNKNIPAYLGIVGDIKDSLARLCDMVEQKKLPEWSERIEELKKIENNAIKPSKALTPYNIIDIISSVADDNAVVVTDVGQHQMWTAQRYPFKKPRTFLSSGGLGTMGFGM
;
A
#
# COMPACT_ATOMS: atom_id res chain seq x y z
N MET A 1 -0.21 1.60 -7.19
CA MET A 1 0.97 1.92 -8.02
C MET A 1 2.25 2.00 -7.18
N GLY A 2 2.18 2.28 -5.88
CA GLY A 2 3.34 2.27 -4.98
C GLY A 2 3.73 0.90 -4.42
N LEU A 3 3.01 -0.17 -4.77
CA LEU A 3 3.36 -1.53 -4.40
C LEU A 3 4.74 -1.87 -4.98
N SER A 4 5.54 -2.62 -4.28
CA SER A 4 6.97 -2.86 -4.55
C SER A 4 7.94 -1.67 -4.29
N ALA A 5 7.46 -0.51 -3.87
CA ALA A 5 8.36 0.58 -3.45
C ALA A 5 9.11 0.26 -2.14
N VAL A 6 8.46 -0.50 -1.28
CA VAL A 6 9.04 -1.07 -0.05
C VAL A 6 8.96 -2.60 -0.17
N PRO A 7 10.04 -3.34 0.14
CA PRO A 7 10.02 -4.80 0.10
C PRO A 7 8.97 -5.38 1.04
N ASP A 8 8.23 -6.39 0.61
CA ASP A 8 7.16 -7.01 1.39
C ASP A 8 7.64 -7.68 2.69
N ASN A 9 8.91 -8.09 2.74
CA ASN A 9 9.53 -8.64 3.94
C ASN A 9 9.97 -7.59 4.97
N HIS A 10 9.77 -6.30 4.67
CA HIS A 10 10.10 -5.25 5.63
C HIS A 10 9.10 -5.31 6.80
N PRO A 11 9.55 -5.32 8.07
CA PRO A 11 8.68 -5.55 9.23
C PRO A 11 7.57 -4.51 9.39
N LYS A 12 7.77 -3.29 8.90
CA LYS A 12 6.77 -2.21 8.93
C LYS A 12 5.89 -2.15 7.67
N PHE A 13 6.06 -3.08 6.72
CA PHE A 13 5.23 -3.11 5.53
C PHE A 13 3.84 -3.69 5.87
N LEU A 14 2.79 -3.02 5.41
CA LEU A 14 1.39 -3.39 5.66
C LEU A 14 0.63 -3.79 4.39
N GLY A 15 1.34 -3.85 3.27
CA GLY A 15 0.74 -4.19 1.98
C GLY A 15 -0.10 -3.06 1.37
N MET A 16 -0.95 -3.44 0.44
CA MET A 16 -1.82 -2.52 -0.26
C MET A 16 -2.96 -2.04 0.63
N LYS A 17 -3.31 -0.77 0.54
CA LYS A 17 -4.45 -0.15 1.21
C LYS A 17 -5.68 -0.03 0.29
N GLY A 18 -6.83 0.31 0.86
CA GLY A 18 -8.05 0.63 0.14
C GLY A 18 -8.98 -0.56 -0.05
N MET A 19 -9.96 -0.43 -0.96
CA MET A 19 -11.06 -1.39 -1.16
C MET A 19 -10.59 -2.84 -1.37
N HIS A 20 -9.44 -3.02 -2.01
CA HIS A 20 -8.84 -4.33 -2.30
C HIS A 20 -7.55 -4.55 -1.51
N GLY A 21 -7.32 -3.74 -0.47
CA GLY A 21 -6.12 -3.80 0.35
C GLY A 21 -6.22 -4.79 1.51
N HIS A 22 -5.18 -4.79 2.30
CA HIS A 22 -5.09 -5.59 3.51
C HIS A 22 -5.90 -4.98 4.65
N TYR A 23 -6.49 -5.84 5.48
CA TYR A 23 -7.23 -5.41 6.67
C TYR A 23 -6.34 -4.61 7.64
N ALA A 24 -5.14 -5.13 7.92
CA ALA A 24 -4.19 -4.46 8.80
C ALA A 24 -3.79 -3.07 8.29
N SER A 25 -3.61 -2.92 6.97
CA SER A 25 -3.32 -1.62 6.34
C SER A 25 -4.47 -0.63 6.50
N SER A 26 -5.70 -1.08 6.25
CA SER A 26 -6.89 -0.23 6.32
C SER A 26 -7.22 0.19 7.75
N MET A 27 -7.07 -0.73 8.72
CA MET A 27 -7.33 -0.43 10.12
C MET A 27 -6.28 0.49 10.72
N SER A 28 -5.00 0.25 10.45
CA SER A 28 -3.93 1.15 10.92
C SER A 28 -4.05 2.57 10.34
N GLU A 29 -4.51 2.73 9.11
CA GLU A 29 -4.79 4.05 8.54
C GLU A 29 -5.91 4.78 9.29
N ASN A 30 -6.96 4.07 9.70
CA ASN A 30 -8.07 4.67 10.45
C ASN A 30 -7.71 5.00 11.90
N GLU A 31 -6.78 4.25 12.50
CA GLU A 31 -6.33 4.44 13.88
C GLU A 31 -5.14 5.41 14.00
N ALA A 32 -4.49 5.78 12.89
CA ALA A 32 -3.34 6.68 12.87
C ALA A 32 -3.71 8.10 13.31
N ASP A 33 -2.80 8.76 14.01
CA ASP A 33 -2.85 10.18 14.35
C ASP A 33 -2.13 11.06 13.32
N LEU A 34 -1.20 10.48 12.55
CA LEU A 34 -0.46 11.12 11.47
C LEU A 34 -0.32 10.20 10.27
N ILE A 35 -0.63 10.72 9.08
CA ILE A 35 -0.41 10.05 7.80
C ILE A 35 0.50 10.91 6.92
N ILE A 36 1.60 10.35 6.46
CA ILE A 36 2.43 10.96 5.43
C ILE A 36 2.08 10.31 4.09
N ALA A 37 1.38 11.06 3.26
CA ALA A 37 0.92 10.62 1.96
C ALA A 37 1.90 11.10 0.88
N ALA A 38 2.69 10.18 0.33
CA ALA A 38 3.71 10.47 -0.68
C ALA A 38 3.24 10.00 -2.07
N GLY A 39 2.91 10.93 -2.97
CA GLY A 39 2.44 10.65 -4.32
C GLY A 39 1.08 9.94 -4.36
N VAL A 40 0.18 10.28 -3.48
CA VAL A 40 -1.13 9.62 -3.31
C VAL A 40 -2.25 10.52 -3.84
N ARG A 41 -2.96 10.09 -4.87
CA ARG A 41 -4.10 10.82 -5.42
C ARG A 41 -5.39 10.75 -4.60
N PHE A 42 -5.42 9.96 -3.53
CA PHE A 42 -6.61 9.74 -2.71
C PHE A 42 -7.87 9.44 -3.53
N SER A 43 -7.75 8.49 -4.47
CA SER A 43 -8.90 8.05 -5.26
C SER A 43 -9.94 7.38 -4.36
N ASP A 44 -11.19 7.34 -4.83
CA ASP A 44 -12.32 6.70 -4.16
C ASP A 44 -12.06 5.24 -3.75
N ARG A 45 -11.33 4.50 -4.60
CA ARG A 45 -10.94 3.11 -4.30
C ARG A 45 -9.89 2.99 -3.21
N ALA A 46 -9.09 4.03 -3.00
CA ALA A 46 -8.10 4.07 -1.93
C ALA A 46 -8.68 4.59 -0.61
N THR A 47 -9.63 5.53 -0.66
CA THR A 47 -10.18 6.20 0.52
C THR A 47 -11.55 5.68 0.93
N GLY A 48 -12.31 5.09 0.00
CA GLY A 48 -13.72 4.78 0.22
C GLY A 48 -14.52 6.05 0.48
N ASN A 49 -15.29 6.06 1.57
CA ASN A 49 -16.03 7.26 1.95
C ASN A 49 -15.09 8.34 2.51
N LYS A 50 -14.91 9.40 1.75
CA LYS A 50 -14.02 10.52 2.08
C LYS A 50 -14.32 11.16 3.44
N GLU A 51 -15.59 11.22 3.83
CA GLU A 51 -16.00 11.81 5.11
C GLU A 51 -15.60 10.93 6.31
N LYS A 52 -15.36 9.66 6.09
CA LYS A 52 -14.94 8.69 7.10
C LYS A 52 -13.45 8.37 7.08
N PHE A 53 -12.75 8.80 6.05
CA PHE A 53 -11.34 8.50 5.85
C PHE A 53 -10.48 9.19 6.90
N ALA A 54 -9.68 8.42 7.63
CA ALA A 54 -8.62 8.88 8.54
C ALA A 54 -9.02 10.10 9.41
N LYS A 55 -10.22 10.09 9.98
CA LYS A 55 -10.82 11.26 10.69
C LYS A 55 -9.95 11.84 11.80
N ASN A 56 -9.15 11.01 12.44
CA ASN A 56 -8.33 11.38 13.58
C ASN A 56 -6.90 11.77 13.19
N ALA A 57 -6.53 11.56 11.93
CA ALA A 57 -5.17 11.76 11.46
C ALA A 57 -4.96 13.18 10.92
N LYS A 58 -3.81 13.77 11.25
CA LYS A 58 -3.24 14.86 10.46
C LYS A 58 -2.59 14.28 9.21
N ILE A 59 -2.86 14.86 8.04
CA ILE A 59 -2.33 14.37 6.78
C ILE A 59 -1.28 15.34 6.26
N ILE A 60 -0.04 14.86 6.11
CA ILE A 60 1.01 15.56 5.36
C ILE A 60 0.99 14.97 3.95
N HIS A 61 0.65 15.79 2.96
CA HIS A 61 0.54 15.35 1.58
C HIS A 61 1.68 15.90 0.74
N ILE A 62 2.52 15.01 0.21
CA ILE A 62 3.66 15.33 -0.64
C ILE A 62 3.32 14.87 -2.05
N ASP A 63 3.25 15.80 -2.99
CA ASP A 63 3.04 15.48 -4.40
C ASP A 63 3.80 16.47 -5.29
N ILE A 64 4.23 16.00 -6.44
CA ILE A 64 4.88 16.86 -7.45
C ILE A 64 3.84 17.72 -8.18
N ASP A 65 2.60 17.24 -8.29
CA ASP A 65 1.49 17.95 -8.88
C ASP A 65 0.70 18.72 -7.83
N LYS A 66 0.82 20.05 -7.88
CA LYS A 66 0.06 20.95 -6.99
C LYS A 66 -1.46 20.72 -7.10
N ALA A 67 -1.98 20.29 -8.24
CA ALA A 67 -3.40 20.06 -8.46
C ALA A 67 -3.95 18.84 -7.69
N GLU A 68 -3.11 17.93 -7.25
CA GLU A 68 -3.54 16.79 -6.41
C GLU A 68 -3.67 17.16 -4.93
N LEU A 69 -3.03 18.25 -4.47
CA LEU A 69 -3.13 18.68 -3.09
C LEU A 69 -4.55 19.22 -2.77
N ASN A 70 -5.14 18.73 -1.68
CA ASN A 70 -6.48 19.09 -1.22
C ASN A 70 -7.63 18.79 -2.20
N LYS A 71 -7.37 18.04 -3.26
CA LYS A 71 -8.36 17.70 -4.29
C LYS A 71 -9.44 16.75 -3.78
N ASN A 72 -9.02 15.69 -3.15
CA ASN A 72 -9.91 14.63 -2.66
C ASN A 72 -10.02 14.60 -1.13
N ILE A 73 -8.91 14.73 -0.45
CA ILE A 73 -8.81 14.75 1.01
C ILE A 73 -8.06 16.02 1.42
N PRO A 74 -8.60 16.80 2.36
CA PRO A 74 -7.89 17.97 2.87
C PRO A 74 -6.60 17.56 3.59
N ALA A 75 -5.50 18.18 3.25
CA ALA A 75 -4.22 17.96 3.93
C ALA A 75 -4.06 19.00 5.05
N TYR A 76 -3.53 18.57 6.21
CA TYR A 76 -3.06 19.45 7.25
C TYR A 76 -1.84 20.27 6.77
N LEU A 77 -0.96 19.63 6.02
CA LEU A 77 0.19 20.25 5.38
C LEU A 77 0.38 19.66 3.98
N GLY A 78 0.37 20.53 2.96
CA GLY A 78 0.67 20.17 1.57
C GLY A 78 2.08 20.60 1.18
N ILE A 79 2.87 19.69 0.63
CA ILE A 79 4.22 19.94 0.14
C ILE A 79 4.25 19.64 -1.36
N VAL A 80 4.52 20.66 -2.18
CA VAL A 80 4.75 20.50 -3.62
C VAL A 80 6.23 20.22 -3.85
N GLY A 81 6.56 19.03 -4.37
CA GLY A 81 7.95 18.68 -4.63
C GLY A 81 8.16 17.22 -4.98
N ASP A 82 9.37 16.90 -5.39
CA ASP A 82 9.81 15.53 -5.59
C ASP A 82 9.79 14.76 -4.26
N ILE A 83 9.25 13.54 -4.30
CA ILE A 83 9.08 12.70 -3.11
C ILE A 83 10.43 12.31 -2.49
N LYS A 84 11.42 11.97 -3.34
CA LYS A 84 12.74 11.56 -2.88
C LYS A 84 13.42 12.70 -2.13
N ASP A 85 13.41 13.89 -2.70
CA ASP A 85 14.04 15.07 -2.09
C ASP A 85 13.30 15.49 -0.81
N SER A 86 11.96 15.46 -0.85
CA SER A 86 11.14 15.83 0.31
C SER A 86 11.34 14.85 1.47
N LEU A 87 11.36 13.55 1.21
CA LEU A 87 11.59 12.53 2.24
C LEU A 87 13.02 12.58 2.78
N ALA A 88 14.03 12.83 1.94
CA ALA A 88 15.41 12.99 2.38
C ALA A 88 15.54 14.13 3.38
N ARG A 89 15.00 15.32 3.05
CA ARG A 89 14.98 16.48 3.96
C ARG A 89 14.22 16.20 5.26
N LEU A 90 13.09 15.50 5.19
CA LEU A 90 12.36 15.12 6.40
C LEU A 90 13.18 14.19 7.29
N CYS A 91 13.89 13.23 6.70
CA CYS A 91 14.76 12.33 7.47
C CYS A 91 15.90 13.08 8.20
N ASP A 92 16.42 14.15 7.58
CA ASP A 92 17.47 14.99 8.21
C ASP A 92 16.93 15.86 9.37
N MET A 93 15.60 16.10 9.38
CA MET A 93 14.96 16.99 10.36
C MET A 93 14.32 16.25 11.54
N VAL A 94 14.15 14.93 11.45
CA VAL A 94 13.46 14.16 12.48
C VAL A 94 14.37 13.12 13.11
N GLU A 95 14.25 12.96 14.42
CA GLU A 95 14.92 11.88 15.13
C GLU A 95 14.12 10.59 15.07
N GLN A 96 14.82 9.47 15.06
CA GLN A 96 14.17 8.16 15.10
C GLN A 96 13.48 7.96 16.45
N LYS A 97 12.17 7.80 16.42
CA LYS A 97 11.36 7.46 17.60
C LYS A 97 11.00 5.98 17.61
N LYS A 98 11.04 5.38 18.80
CA LYS A 98 10.46 4.07 19.06
C LYS A 98 9.01 4.27 19.48
N LEU A 99 8.08 3.56 18.84
CA LEU A 99 6.66 3.59 19.13
C LEU A 99 6.20 2.14 19.44
N PRO A 100 6.52 1.62 20.63
CA PRO A 100 6.26 0.22 20.96
C PRO A 100 4.78 -0.12 20.92
N GLU A 101 3.92 0.68 21.54
CA GLU A 101 2.47 0.46 21.56
C GLU A 101 1.87 0.42 20.15
N TRP A 102 2.29 1.34 19.28
CA TRP A 102 1.86 1.32 17.87
C TRP A 102 2.36 0.09 17.12
N SER A 103 3.59 -0.33 17.38
CA SER A 103 4.16 -1.53 16.79
C SER A 103 3.42 -2.80 17.24
N GLU A 104 3.08 -2.89 18.52
CA GLU A 104 2.27 -3.99 19.06
C GLU A 104 0.88 -4.02 18.42
N ARG A 105 0.24 -2.85 18.32
CA ARG A 105 -1.07 -2.72 17.66
C ARG A 105 -1.04 -3.20 16.21
N ILE A 106 -0.01 -2.83 15.46
CA ILE A 106 0.18 -3.29 14.08
C ILE A 106 0.31 -4.82 14.01
N GLU A 107 1.07 -5.43 14.90
CA GLU A 107 1.21 -6.88 14.93
C GLU A 107 -0.10 -7.60 15.33
N GLU A 108 -0.91 -7.01 16.19
CA GLU A 108 -2.26 -7.52 16.48
C GLU A 108 -3.16 -7.50 15.23
N LEU A 109 -3.17 -6.39 14.48
CA LEU A 109 -3.96 -6.27 13.26
C LEU A 109 -3.53 -7.29 12.20
N LYS A 110 -2.23 -7.51 12.03
CA LYS A 110 -1.69 -8.56 11.15
C LYS A 110 -2.12 -9.96 11.60
N LYS A 111 -2.12 -10.24 12.90
CA LYS A 111 -2.58 -11.52 13.46
C LYS A 111 -4.07 -11.75 13.18
N ILE A 112 -4.91 -10.72 13.36
CA ILE A 112 -6.35 -10.79 13.06
C ILE A 112 -6.54 -11.14 11.58
N GLU A 113 -5.85 -10.46 10.67
CA GLU A 113 -5.91 -10.71 9.24
C GLU A 113 -5.48 -12.14 8.89
N ASN A 114 -4.34 -12.58 9.39
CA ASN A 114 -3.82 -13.93 9.13
C ASN A 114 -4.76 -15.02 9.65
N ASN A 115 -5.38 -14.82 10.80
CA ASN A 115 -6.32 -15.78 11.36
C ASN A 115 -7.65 -15.87 10.58
N ALA A 116 -8.00 -14.81 9.86
CA ALA A 116 -9.19 -14.81 9.01
C ALA A 116 -8.99 -15.63 7.71
N ILE A 117 -7.73 -15.81 7.28
CA ILE A 117 -7.38 -16.60 6.10
C ILE A 117 -7.36 -18.07 6.48
N LYS A 118 -8.40 -18.81 6.10
CA LYS A 118 -8.46 -20.25 6.37
C LYS A 118 -7.59 -21.02 5.37
N PRO A 119 -6.72 -21.93 5.84
CA PRO A 119 -6.01 -22.83 4.95
C PRO A 119 -6.99 -23.66 4.10
N SER A 120 -6.77 -23.76 2.82
CA SER A 120 -7.56 -24.57 1.91
C SER A 120 -6.68 -25.55 1.17
N LYS A 121 -7.13 -26.83 1.07
CA LYS A 121 -6.51 -27.83 0.21
C LYS A 121 -6.94 -27.70 -1.26
N ALA A 122 -7.97 -26.90 -1.53
CA ALA A 122 -8.43 -26.65 -2.88
C ALA A 122 -7.46 -25.70 -3.61
N LEU A 123 -7.41 -25.82 -4.92
CA LEU A 123 -6.65 -24.88 -5.75
C LEU A 123 -7.35 -23.53 -5.76
N THR A 124 -6.90 -22.64 -4.90
CA THR A 124 -7.42 -21.26 -4.80
C THR A 124 -6.51 -20.30 -5.56
N PRO A 125 -7.00 -19.11 -5.95
CA PRO A 125 -6.15 -18.09 -6.56
C PRO A 125 -4.92 -17.72 -5.71
N TYR A 126 -5.07 -17.68 -4.39
CA TYR A 126 -3.95 -17.43 -3.47
C TYR A 126 -2.90 -18.54 -3.52
N ASN A 127 -3.32 -19.82 -3.52
CA ASN A 127 -2.39 -20.94 -3.63
C ASN A 127 -1.64 -20.94 -4.97
N ILE A 128 -2.30 -20.55 -6.06
CA ILE A 128 -1.66 -20.42 -7.38
C ILE A 128 -0.57 -19.35 -7.33
N ILE A 129 -0.85 -18.18 -6.75
CA ILE A 129 0.11 -17.09 -6.62
C ILE A 129 1.28 -17.49 -5.72
N ASP A 130 1.01 -18.20 -4.61
CA ASP A 130 2.06 -18.72 -3.73
C ASP A 130 2.99 -19.70 -4.46
N ILE A 131 2.43 -20.61 -5.27
CA ILE A 131 3.21 -21.55 -6.08
C ILE A 131 4.05 -20.79 -7.10
N ILE A 132 3.45 -19.85 -7.84
CA ILE A 132 4.18 -19.01 -8.80
C ILE A 132 5.33 -18.29 -8.12
N SER A 133 5.08 -17.65 -6.98
CA SER A 133 6.11 -16.91 -6.25
C SER A 133 7.22 -17.81 -5.71
N SER A 134 6.93 -19.08 -5.39
CA SER A 134 7.92 -20.03 -4.87
C SER A 134 8.92 -20.52 -5.92
N VAL A 135 8.55 -20.44 -7.21
CA VAL A 135 9.40 -20.85 -8.33
C VAL A 135 9.99 -19.67 -9.11
N ALA A 136 9.45 -18.48 -8.89
CA ALA A 136 9.93 -17.26 -9.55
C ALA A 136 11.22 -16.75 -8.90
N ASP A 137 12.08 -16.15 -9.71
CA ASP A 137 13.26 -15.43 -9.23
C ASP A 137 12.88 -14.17 -8.44
N ASP A 138 13.72 -13.78 -7.47
CA ASP A 138 13.52 -12.56 -6.65
C ASP A 138 13.52 -11.26 -7.47
N ASN A 139 14.03 -11.30 -8.70
CA ASN A 139 14.00 -10.18 -9.64
C ASN A 139 12.84 -10.28 -10.65
N ALA A 140 11.99 -11.29 -10.52
CA ALA A 140 10.89 -11.48 -11.46
C ALA A 140 9.99 -10.24 -11.50
N VAL A 141 9.70 -9.77 -12.70
CA VAL A 141 8.75 -8.68 -12.93
C VAL A 141 7.38 -9.30 -13.20
N VAL A 142 6.43 -8.99 -12.33
CA VAL A 142 5.06 -9.47 -12.46
C VAL A 142 4.23 -8.42 -13.19
N VAL A 143 3.67 -8.80 -14.31
CA VAL A 143 2.79 -7.94 -15.12
C VAL A 143 1.37 -8.51 -15.06
N THR A 144 0.38 -7.68 -14.79
CA THR A 144 -1.01 -8.11 -14.74
C THR A 144 -1.91 -7.24 -15.60
N ASP A 145 -2.92 -7.85 -16.18
CA ASP A 145 -4.12 -7.14 -16.61
C ASP A 145 -4.93 -6.64 -15.40
N VAL A 146 -6.08 -6.05 -15.65
CA VAL A 146 -6.99 -5.57 -14.61
C VAL A 146 -8.10 -6.57 -14.38
N GLY A 147 -8.34 -6.92 -13.11
CA GLY A 147 -9.34 -7.89 -12.70
C GLY A 147 -9.04 -8.50 -11.33
N GLN A 148 -9.75 -9.56 -10.97
CA GLN A 148 -9.57 -10.24 -9.68
C GLN A 148 -8.15 -10.77 -9.51
N HIS A 149 -7.55 -11.33 -10.57
CA HIS A 149 -6.17 -11.81 -10.56
C HIS A 149 -5.16 -10.72 -10.18
N GLN A 150 -5.36 -9.49 -10.64
CA GLN A 150 -4.53 -8.34 -10.25
C GLN A 150 -4.61 -8.08 -8.74
N MET A 151 -5.83 -8.09 -8.19
CA MET A 151 -6.06 -7.85 -6.76
C MET A 151 -5.42 -8.95 -5.91
N TRP A 152 -5.63 -10.22 -6.27
CA TRP A 152 -4.99 -11.35 -5.58
C TRP A 152 -3.47 -11.31 -5.67
N THR A 153 -2.92 -10.95 -6.83
CA THR A 153 -1.48 -10.78 -7.01
C THR A 153 -0.94 -9.66 -6.14
N ALA A 154 -1.62 -8.51 -6.12
CA ALA A 154 -1.22 -7.37 -5.29
C ALA A 154 -1.31 -7.64 -3.78
N GLN A 155 -2.19 -8.55 -3.36
CA GLN A 155 -2.34 -8.95 -1.95
C GLN A 155 -1.38 -10.06 -1.52
N ARG A 156 -0.94 -10.91 -2.45
CA ARG A 156 -0.30 -12.18 -2.08
C ARG A 156 1.11 -12.38 -2.62
N TYR A 157 1.45 -11.80 -3.78
CA TYR A 157 2.78 -11.95 -4.34
C TYR A 157 3.81 -11.12 -3.55
N PRO A 158 4.89 -11.74 -3.01
CA PRO A 158 5.89 -11.03 -2.19
C PRO A 158 6.88 -10.27 -3.08
N PHE A 159 6.63 -8.99 -3.29
CA PHE A 159 7.51 -8.12 -4.07
C PHE A 159 8.74 -7.72 -3.25
N LYS A 160 9.91 -8.23 -3.62
CA LYS A 160 11.17 -7.99 -2.89
C LYS A 160 11.97 -6.80 -3.40
N LYS A 161 11.72 -6.36 -4.63
CA LYS A 161 12.45 -5.26 -5.29
C LYS A 161 11.54 -4.20 -5.87
N PRO A 162 11.99 -2.94 -5.90
CA PRO A 162 11.23 -1.87 -6.52
C PRO A 162 10.98 -2.12 -8.02
N ARG A 163 9.83 -1.65 -8.51
CA ARG A 163 9.43 -1.71 -9.93
C ARG A 163 9.25 -3.13 -10.48
N THR A 164 8.98 -4.09 -9.62
CA THR A 164 8.72 -5.48 -10.04
C THR A 164 7.23 -5.82 -10.15
N PHE A 165 6.33 -4.88 -9.90
CA PHE A 165 4.90 -5.02 -10.15
C PHE A 165 4.43 -3.97 -11.15
N LEU A 166 3.98 -4.41 -12.32
CA LEU A 166 3.47 -3.58 -13.40
C LEU A 166 2.00 -3.90 -13.67
N SER A 167 1.17 -2.88 -13.69
CA SER A 167 -0.27 -3.06 -13.92
C SER A 167 -0.90 -1.77 -14.44
N SER A 168 -1.86 -1.88 -15.31
CA SER A 168 -2.68 -0.77 -15.80
C SER A 168 -3.81 -0.40 -14.83
N GLY A 169 -3.56 -0.44 -13.51
CA GLY A 169 -4.58 -0.19 -12.48
C GLY A 169 -5.20 1.21 -12.49
N GLY A 170 -4.59 2.16 -13.19
CA GLY A 170 -5.12 3.52 -13.35
C GLY A 170 -6.15 3.64 -14.47
N LEU A 171 -5.84 3.12 -15.65
CA LEU A 171 -6.70 3.18 -16.83
C LEU A 171 -7.56 1.93 -17.02
N GLY A 172 -7.22 0.82 -16.37
CA GLY A 172 -7.96 -0.42 -16.49
C GLY A 172 -7.80 -1.12 -17.84
N THR A 173 -6.68 -0.92 -18.53
CA THR A 173 -6.42 -1.46 -19.86
C THR A 173 -6.34 -2.98 -19.83
N MET A 174 -7.13 -3.65 -20.66
CA MET A 174 -7.05 -5.09 -20.89
C MET A 174 -5.98 -5.39 -21.93
N GLY A 175 -5.31 -6.54 -21.80
CA GLY A 175 -4.20 -6.92 -22.67
C GLY A 175 -2.84 -6.26 -22.31
N PHE A 176 -2.79 -5.55 -21.20
CA PHE A 176 -1.55 -4.91 -20.71
C PHE A 176 -0.50 -5.92 -20.27
N GLY A 177 -0.92 -7.07 -19.78
CA GLY A 177 -0.08 -8.13 -19.25
C GLY A 177 0.47 -9.11 -20.30
N MET A 178 0.14 -8.91 -21.57
CA MET A 178 0.59 -9.77 -22.67
C MET A 178 1.92 -9.31 -23.25
#